data_787846fafd1218c46c5bc8fab1ca8d8e
#
_entry.id   787846fafd1218c46c5bc8fab1ca8d8e
#
_cell.length_a   1.000
_cell.length_b   1.000
_cell.length_c   1.000
_cell.angle_alpha   90.00
_cell.angle_beta   90.00
_cell.angle_gamma   90.00
#
_symmetry.space_group_name_H-M   'P 1'
#
loop_
_entity.id
_entity.type
_entity.pdbx_description
1 polymer ?
#
loop_
_entity_poly.entity_id
_entity_poly.type
_entity_poly.pdbx_seq_one_letter_code
_entity_poly.pdbx_strand_id
1 'polypeptide(L)'
;MQYELTIINVKDADAIVINYHDGNRWWTAVVDAGNVGDANKVKPYVKHKEGNKFIIDYAFCTHPDKDHKGGFFDLLSDSHVEICNFYIRRPDTLMRNDYRRLQYNVGELEKAAKAVYNHPTDSTRNLLDEAIRYSRLVEPTLGLDVVGMPLMVIGPRSKFFQDACFQMAINFAELVDEVDAENYAEHELPTEEEAQSVMDEVKEESPTNKSSLILLFHPNGRNFLLAGDACSATLKDAVEDYPQNIPGSALKVPHHGSKHNLTTEVINMLKPSSAVISAKGSKKHPNRAVVHFLSKHCNVYSTSKSGTLTYQSAPVTHPAIALRNKQ
;
A
#
# COMPACT_ATOMS: atom_id res chain seq x y z
N MET A 1 15.84 9.18 -18.97
CA MET A 1 15.48 8.84 -17.56
C MET A 1 15.10 7.37 -17.51
N GLN A 2 15.56 6.63 -16.52
CA GLN A 2 15.30 5.21 -16.37
C GLN A 2 14.52 4.98 -15.08
N TYR A 3 13.67 3.96 -15.04
CA TYR A 3 13.00 3.57 -13.81
C TYR A 3 12.86 2.05 -13.69
N GLU A 4 12.75 1.59 -12.47
CA GLU A 4 12.30 0.25 -12.12
C GLU A 4 11.32 0.36 -10.96
N LEU A 5 10.14 -0.22 -11.13
CA LEU A 5 9.16 -0.42 -10.07
C LEU A 5 9.03 -1.93 -9.85
N THR A 6 9.40 -2.39 -8.67
CA THR A 6 9.42 -3.80 -8.31
C THR A 6 8.42 -4.08 -7.20
N ILE A 7 7.44 -4.94 -7.46
CA ILE A 7 6.49 -5.47 -6.47
C ILE A 7 7.04 -6.82 -6.04
N ILE A 8 7.47 -6.90 -4.79
CA ILE A 8 8.24 -8.02 -4.26
C ILE A 8 7.28 -9.11 -3.77
N ASN A 9 7.62 -10.37 -4.03
CA ASN A 9 6.87 -11.49 -3.47
C ASN A 9 7.22 -11.67 -1.99
N VAL A 10 6.42 -11.07 -1.14
CA VAL A 10 6.46 -11.18 0.33
C VAL A 10 5.25 -11.96 0.89
N LYS A 11 4.60 -12.77 0.05
CA LYS A 11 3.37 -13.54 0.34
C LYS A 11 2.14 -12.63 0.53
N ASP A 12 1.40 -12.82 1.64
CA ASP A 12 0.27 -11.94 1.99
C ASP A 12 0.81 -10.72 2.74
N ALA A 13 1.47 -9.82 2.00
CA ALA A 13 2.07 -8.60 2.48
C ALA A 13 2.44 -7.70 1.30
N ASP A 14 2.73 -6.45 1.53
CA ASP A 14 3.16 -5.50 0.52
C ASP A 14 4.59 -5.00 0.75
N ALA A 15 5.41 -5.09 -0.29
CA ALA A 15 6.72 -4.46 -0.34
C ALA A 15 7.02 -4.04 -1.79
N ILE A 16 7.23 -2.76 -2.01
CA ILE A 16 7.45 -2.19 -3.33
C ILE A 16 8.71 -1.34 -3.30
N VAL A 17 9.60 -1.55 -4.26
CA VAL A 17 10.78 -0.70 -4.45
C VAL A 17 10.66 0.03 -5.77
N ILE A 18 10.81 1.35 -5.73
CA ILE A 18 10.83 2.23 -6.88
C ILE A 18 12.24 2.82 -6.99
N ASN A 19 12.90 2.55 -8.10
CA ASN A 19 14.15 3.20 -8.45
C ASN A 19 13.92 4.11 -9.64
N TYR A 20 14.42 5.34 -9.56
CA TYR A 20 14.34 6.33 -10.62
C TYR A 20 15.69 7.00 -10.83
N HIS A 21 16.17 7.04 -12.07
CA HIS A 21 17.39 7.73 -12.46
C HIS A 21 17.04 9.04 -13.15
N ASP A 22 17.35 10.16 -12.52
CA ASP A 22 16.99 11.51 -12.99
C ASP A 22 17.92 12.03 -14.13
N GLY A 23 18.95 11.28 -14.46
CA GLY A 23 20.04 11.65 -15.37
C GLY A 23 21.39 11.78 -14.64
N ASN A 24 21.38 12.04 -13.33
CA ASN A 24 22.57 12.25 -12.51
C ASN A 24 22.79 11.10 -11.53
N ARG A 25 21.72 10.66 -10.83
CA ARG A 25 21.80 9.60 -9.82
C ARG A 25 20.55 8.75 -9.77
N TRP A 26 20.67 7.63 -9.10
CA TRP A 26 19.52 6.85 -8.67
C TRP A 26 18.88 7.44 -7.43
N TRP A 27 17.56 7.50 -7.44
CA TRP A 27 16.70 7.74 -6.29
C TRP A 27 15.98 6.45 -5.99
N THR A 28 15.86 6.08 -4.72
CA THR A 28 15.14 4.89 -4.31
C THR A 28 14.03 5.24 -3.33
N ALA A 29 12.81 4.83 -3.64
CA ALA A 29 11.70 4.84 -2.70
C ALA A 29 11.28 3.40 -2.36
N VAL A 30 10.91 3.17 -1.10
CA VAL A 30 10.31 1.94 -0.62
C VAL A 30 8.91 2.26 -0.13
N VAL A 31 7.90 1.60 -0.71
CA VAL A 31 6.50 1.73 -0.32
C VAL A 31 6.08 0.41 0.31
N ASP A 32 5.81 0.44 1.60
CA ASP A 32 5.65 -0.71 2.47
C ASP A 32 6.85 -1.68 2.43
N ALA A 33 7.05 -2.45 3.47
CA ALA A 33 8.24 -3.28 3.61
C ALA A 33 7.94 -4.74 3.97
N GLY A 34 6.67 -5.14 3.90
CA GLY A 34 6.22 -6.49 4.25
C GLY A 34 6.15 -6.74 5.74
N ASN A 35 6.16 -8.00 6.11
CA ASN A 35 6.22 -8.45 7.50
C ASN A 35 7.63 -8.27 8.10
N VAL A 36 7.72 -8.40 9.42
CA VAL A 36 9.01 -8.57 10.11
C VAL A 36 9.77 -9.73 9.47
N GLY A 37 11.05 -9.50 9.12
CA GLY A 37 11.92 -10.45 8.40
C GLY A 37 11.95 -10.28 6.88
N ASP A 38 11.06 -9.50 6.27
CA ASP A 38 11.03 -9.31 4.81
C ASP A 38 12.04 -8.26 4.31
N ALA A 39 12.69 -7.49 5.19
CA ALA A 39 13.70 -6.49 4.81
C ALA A 39 14.82 -7.06 3.93
N ASN A 40 15.23 -8.33 4.14
CA ASN A 40 16.23 -8.99 3.31
C ASN A 40 15.77 -9.24 1.87
N LYS A 41 14.46 -9.24 1.62
CA LYS A 41 13.89 -9.33 0.27
C LYS A 41 13.83 -7.95 -0.41
N VAL A 42 13.76 -6.85 0.37
CA VAL A 42 13.72 -5.47 -0.12
C VAL A 42 15.10 -4.99 -0.56
N LYS A 43 16.12 -5.18 0.29
CA LYS A 43 17.49 -4.68 0.07
C LYS A 43 18.09 -4.99 -1.32
N PRO A 44 17.93 -6.19 -1.90
CA PRO A 44 18.51 -6.51 -3.21
C PRO A 44 18.02 -5.61 -4.36
N TYR A 45 16.85 -4.99 -4.22
CA TYR A 45 16.26 -4.13 -5.23
C TYR A 45 16.61 -2.64 -5.06
N VAL A 46 17.25 -2.24 -3.96
CA VAL A 46 17.70 -0.85 -3.74
C VAL A 46 18.90 -0.55 -4.62
N LYS A 47 18.77 0.42 -5.54
CA LYS A 47 19.83 0.82 -6.48
C LYS A 47 20.69 1.95 -5.97
N HIS A 48 20.19 2.85 -5.17
CA HIS A 48 20.99 3.92 -4.58
C HIS A 48 21.86 3.33 -3.48
N LYS A 49 23.18 3.44 -3.67
CA LYS A 49 24.18 2.93 -2.72
C LYS A 49 25.29 3.96 -2.50
N GLU A 50 25.71 4.06 -1.25
CA GLU A 50 26.88 4.84 -0.86
C GLU A 50 27.86 3.93 -0.11
N GLY A 51 28.98 3.58 -0.76
CA GLY A 51 29.87 2.54 -0.26
C GLY A 51 29.15 1.20 -0.09
N ASN A 52 29.12 0.68 1.14
CA ASN A 52 28.44 -0.57 1.48
C ASN A 52 26.99 -0.36 1.99
N LYS A 53 26.51 0.87 2.03
CA LYS A 53 25.15 1.18 2.49
C LYS A 53 24.15 1.20 1.36
N PHE A 54 22.96 0.67 1.63
CA PHE A 54 21.77 0.84 0.82
C PHE A 54 21.09 2.13 1.27
N ILE A 55 20.87 3.07 0.33
CA ILE A 55 20.22 4.35 0.62
C ILE A 55 18.76 4.28 0.14
N ILE A 56 17.85 4.46 1.06
CA ILE A 56 16.43 4.62 0.79
C ILE A 56 16.13 6.11 0.96
N ASP A 57 16.05 6.84 -0.15
CA ASP A 57 15.80 8.29 -0.12
C ASP A 57 14.43 8.59 0.51
N TYR A 58 13.45 7.71 0.22
CA TYR A 58 12.07 7.87 0.65
C TYR A 58 11.46 6.54 1.07
N ALA A 59 11.04 6.40 2.30
CA ALA A 59 10.24 5.28 2.78
C ALA A 59 8.80 5.75 3.02
N PHE A 60 7.82 5.01 2.54
CA PHE A 60 6.40 5.26 2.75
C PHE A 60 5.77 4.06 3.45
N CYS A 61 5.28 4.25 4.67
CA CYS A 61 4.38 3.31 5.32
C CYS A 61 2.95 3.75 4.99
N THR A 62 2.23 2.98 4.15
CA THR A 62 0.91 3.37 3.68
C THR A 62 -0.09 3.41 4.82
N HIS A 63 -0.06 2.42 5.71
CA HIS A 63 -0.89 2.31 6.90
C HIS A 63 -0.25 1.36 7.94
N PRO A 64 -0.77 1.30 9.19
CA PRO A 64 -0.07 0.66 10.30
C PRO A 64 -0.20 -0.87 10.39
N ASP A 65 -0.75 -1.57 9.39
CA ASP A 65 -0.93 -3.01 9.46
C ASP A 65 0.41 -3.76 9.41
N LYS A 66 0.48 -4.91 10.08
CA LYS A 66 1.73 -5.65 10.32
C LYS A 66 2.48 -6.05 9.04
N ASP A 67 1.72 -6.39 8.01
CA ASP A 67 2.19 -6.87 6.72
C ASP A 67 2.59 -5.74 5.74
N HIS A 68 2.50 -4.49 6.20
CA HIS A 68 2.98 -3.28 5.51
C HIS A 68 4.13 -2.63 6.27
N LYS A 69 3.99 -2.49 7.61
CA LYS A 69 4.98 -1.80 8.44
C LYS A 69 6.11 -2.69 8.94
N GLY A 70 5.91 -4.03 8.96
CA GLY A 70 6.76 -4.96 9.70
C GLY A 70 8.23 -4.90 9.31
N GLY A 71 8.54 -4.93 8.02
CA GLY A 71 9.91 -4.91 7.53
C GLY A 71 10.65 -3.58 7.75
N PHE A 72 9.94 -2.47 8.01
CA PHE A 72 10.60 -1.21 8.32
C PHE A 72 11.35 -1.24 9.65
N PHE A 73 10.91 -2.03 10.62
CA PHE A 73 11.65 -2.22 11.86
C PHE A 73 13.03 -2.82 11.63
N ASP A 74 13.11 -3.77 10.69
CA ASP A 74 14.38 -4.40 10.34
C ASP A 74 15.25 -3.46 9.50
N LEU A 75 14.65 -2.73 8.54
CA LEU A 75 15.38 -1.75 7.71
C LEU A 75 15.97 -0.61 8.56
N LEU A 76 15.20 -0.07 9.52
CA LEU A 76 15.66 1.02 10.41
C LEU A 76 16.76 0.56 11.38
N SER A 77 16.77 -0.71 11.77
CA SER A 77 17.78 -1.27 12.68
C SER A 77 19.02 -1.84 11.97
N ASP A 78 19.02 -1.96 10.64
CA ASP A 78 20.17 -2.47 9.87
C ASP A 78 21.20 -1.38 9.65
N SER A 79 22.40 -1.57 10.20
CA SER A 79 23.53 -0.62 10.04
C SER A 79 23.99 -0.39 8.60
N HIS A 80 23.62 -1.28 7.67
CA HIS A 80 23.90 -1.17 6.24
C HIS A 80 22.78 -0.50 5.45
N VAL A 81 21.73 -0.04 6.12
CA VAL A 81 20.61 0.68 5.51
C VAL A 81 20.55 2.09 6.07
N GLU A 82 20.30 3.06 5.21
CA GLU A 82 20.01 4.43 5.59
C GLU A 82 18.69 4.86 4.96
N ILE A 83 17.73 5.25 5.78
CA ILE A 83 16.46 5.82 5.34
C ILE A 83 16.53 7.32 5.55
N CYS A 84 16.60 8.10 4.45
CA CYS A 84 16.75 9.56 4.55
C CYS A 84 15.46 10.23 5.03
N ASN A 85 14.33 9.91 4.39
CA ASN A 85 13.03 10.49 4.73
C ASN A 85 12.01 9.36 4.89
N PHE A 86 11.32 9.35 6.02
CA PHE A 86 10.29 8.38 6.33
C PHE A 86 8.91 9.06 6.34
N TYR A 87 8.08 8.71 5.38
CA TYR A 87 6.72 9.23 5.22
C TYR A 87 5.74 8.29 5.90
N ILE A 88 5.09 8.78 6.93
CA ILE A 88 4.09 8.05 7.69
C ILE A 88 3.07 9.04 8.25
N ARG A 89 1.79 8.72 8.16
CA ARG A 89 0.76 9.55 8.76
C ARG A 89 0.72 9.36 10.27
N ARG A 90 0.56 10.46 10.97
CA ARG A 90 0.63 10.53 12.43
C ARG A 90 -0.75 10.79 13.03
N PRO A 91 -1.51 9.75 13.40
CA PRO A 91 -2.82 9.95 14.00
C PRO A 91 -2.74 10.70 15.33
N ASP A 92 -1.68 10.53 16.10
CA ASP A 92 -1.44 11.20 17.39
C ASP A 92 -1.36 12.73 17.25
N THR A 93 -0.78 13.27 16.17
CA THR A 93 -0.66 14.72 15.96
C THR A 93 -1.94 15.35 15.43
N LEU A 94 -2.69 14.64 14.60
CA LEU A 94 -3.96 15.14 14.04
C LEU A 94 -5.04 15.28 15.09
N MET A 95 -5.05 14.40 16.09
CA MET A 95 -6.05 14.41 17.16
C MET A 95 -5.94 15.63 18.09
N ARG A 96 -4.75 16.28 18.16
CA ARG A 96 -4.54 17.45 19.03
C ARG A 96 -5.40 18.65 18.68
N ASN A 97 -5.74 18.85 17.42
CA ASN A 97 -6.38 20.08 16.95
C ASN A 97 -7.91 20.03 16.96
N ASP A 98 -8.52 18.87 16.69
CA ASP A 98 -9.98 18.76 16.49
C ASP A 98 -10.76 18.18 17.67
N TYR A 99 -10.12 17.42 18.56
CA TYR A 99 -10.80 16.67 19.62
C TYR A 99 -10.92 17.40 20.97
N ARG A 100 -10.49 18.63 21.08
CA ARG A 100 -10.72 19.47 22.29
C ARG A 100 -12.20 19.63 22.66
N ARG A 101 -13.11 19.26 21.75
CA ARG A 101 -14.57 19.34 21.94
C ARG A 101 -15.20 18.03 22.39
N LEU A 102 -14.46 16.92 22.41
CA LEU A 102 -14.96 15.61 22.79
C LEU A 102 -14.66 15.34 24.26
N GLN A 103 -15.55 14.60 24.93
CA GLN A 103 -15.41 14.21 26.34
C GLN A 103 -14.33 13.17 26.60
N TYR A 104 -13.34 13.03 25.71
CA TYR A 104 -12.28 12.05 25.80
C TYR A 104 -10.99 12.67 26.35
N ASN A 105 -10.24 11.87 27.10
CA ASN A 105 -8.89 12.23 27.51
C ASN A 105 -7.96 12.20 26.26
N VAL A 106 -7.57 13.38 25.79
CA VAL A 106 -6.74 13.53 24.57
C VAL A 106 -5.43 12.73 24.68
N GLY A 107 -4.81 12.67 25.87
CA GLY A 107 -3.57 11.93 26.07
C GLY A 107 -3.75 10.41 25.93
N GLU A 108 -4.88 9.85 26.34
CA GLU A 108 -5.21 8.43 26.15
C GLU A 108 -5.47 8.12 24.68
N LEU A 109 -6.18 8.99 23.98
CA LEU A 109 -6.42 8.84 22.54
C LEU A 109 -5.10 8.92 21.74
N GLU A 110 -4.23 9.88 22.05
CA GLU A 110 -2.90 9.98 21.43
C GLU A 110 -2.09 8.70 21.66
N LYS A 111 -2.11 8.18 22.88
CA LYS A 111 -1.42 6.93 23.24
C LYS A 111 -1.98 5.73 22.48
N ALA A 112 -3.31 5.60 22.40
CA ALA A 112 -3.98 4.54 21.65
C ALA A 112 -3.68 4.65 20.14
N ALA A 113 -3.80 5.86 19.57
CA ALA A 113 -3.48 6.10 18.16
C ALA A 113 -2.01 5.79 17.81
N LYS A 114 -1.08 6.08 18.73
CA LYS A 114 0.33 5.73 18.57
C LYS A 114 0.56 4.22 18.66
N ALA A 115 -0.22 3.51 19.46
CA ALA A 115 -0.05 2.08 19.69
C ALA A 115 -0.28 1.22 18.44
N VAL A 116 -1.04 1.69 17.43
CA VAL A 116 -1.21 0.98 16.15
C VAL A 116 0.13 0.80 15.40
N TYR A 117 1.14 1.62 15.71
CA TYR A 117 2.48 1.53 15.16
C TYR A 117 3.45 0.68 16.00
N ASN A 118 2.99 -0.01 17.04
CA ASN A 118 3.83 -0.93 17.79
C ASN A 118 4.33 -2.08 16.89
N HIS A 119 5.51 -2.59 17.23
CA HIS A 119 6.04 -3.78 16.59
C HIS A 119 5.11 -4.98 16.84
N PRO A 120 4.86 -5.84 15.84
CA PRO A 120 3.86 -6.91 15.94
C PRO A 120 4.08 -7.90 17.09
N THR A 121 5.33 -8.13 17.49
CA THR A 121 5.70 -9.12 18.53
C THR A 121 6.50 -8.53 19.68
N ASP A 122 6.83 -7.24 19.64
CA ASP A 122 7.61 -6.55 20.70
C ASP A 122 6.99 -5.19 21.00
N SER A 123 6.11 -5.13 21.99
CA SER A 123 5.40 -3.92 22.38
C SER A 123 6.29 -2.79 22.91
N THR A 124 7.58 -3.04 23.16
CA THR A 124 8.55 -2.01 23.56
C THR A 124 9.06 -1.20 22.38
N ARG A 125 8.87 -1.67 21.14
CA ARG A 125 9.25 -1.01 19.91
C ARG A 125 8.06 -0.36 19.24
N ASN A 126 8.25 0.86 18.73
CA ASN A 126 7.22 1.61 18.01
C ASN A 126 7.82 2.25 16.76
N LEU A 127 7.18 2.06 15.61
CA LEU A 127 7.70 2.51 14.33
C LEU A 127 7.88 4.04 14.25
N LEU A 128 6.97 4.81 14.86
CA LEU A 128 7.10 6.27 14.88
C LEU A 128 8.36 6.71 15.65
N ASP A 129 8.62 6.09 16.80
CA ASP A 129 9.79 6.42 17.63
C ASP A 129 11.10 6.01 16.93
N GLU A 130 11.11 4.85 16.26
CA GLU A 130 12.27 4.41 15.51
C GLU A 130 12.51 5.29 14.26
N ALA A 131 11.44 5.66 13.54
CA ALA A 131 11.55 6.56 12.40
C ALA A 131 12.07 7.95 12.80
N ILE A 132 11.63 8.50 13.94
CA ILE A 132 12.19 9.75 14.49
C ILE A 132 13.67 9.61 14.84
N ARG A 133 14.08 8.45 15.37
CA ARG A 133 15.46 8.23 15.81
C ARG A 133 16.44 8.01 14.66
N TYR A 134 16.03 7.31 13.61
CA TYR A 134 16.92 6.80 12.58
C TYR A 134 16.72 7.42 11.19
N SER A 135 15.74 8.30 11.03
CA SER A 135 15.43 8.97 9.77
C SER A 135 14.83 10.36 9.99
N ARG A 136 14.56 11.08 8.90
CA ARG A 136 13.72 12.28 8.95
C ARG A 136 12.27 11.88 8.80
N LEU A 137 11.50 11.88 9.89
CA LEU A 137 10.06 11.64 9.84
C LEU A 137 9.34 12.81 9.16
N VAL A 138 8.50 12.50 8.17
CA VAL A 138 7.73 13.48 7.40
C VAL A 138 6.25 13.07 7.40
N GLU A 139 5.38 14.03 7.71
CA GLU A 139 3.92 13.84 7.57
C GLU A 139 3.54 14.01 6.08
N PRO A 140 3.06 12.96 5.39
CA PRO A 140 2.66 13.08 4.00
C PRO A 140 1.32 13.85 3.88
N THR A 141 1.31 14.85 3.02
CA THR A 141 0.09 15.64 2.72
C THR A 141 -0.41 15.29 1.32
N LEU A 142 -1.74 15.44 1.11
CA LEU A 142 -2.33 15.30 -0.21
C LEU A 142 -1.70 16.31 -1.20
N GLY A 143 -1.34 15.84 -2.38
CA GLY A 143 -0.68 16.65 -3.40
C GLY A 143 0.84 16.81 -3.19
N LEU A 144 1.43 16.09 -2.22
CA LEU A 144 2.88 16.13 -2.01
C LEU A 144 3.60 15.49 -3.19
N ASP A 145 4.39 16.29 -3.92
CA ASP A 145 5.36 15.83 -4.90
C ASP A 145 6.69 15.48 -4.21
N VAL A 146 7.21 14.31 -4.53
CA VAL A 146 8.50 13.86 -3.99
C VAL A 146 9.65 14.44 -4.80
N VAL A 147 10.58 15.12 -4.14
CA VAL A 147 11.72 15.75 -4.79
C VAL A 147 12.60 14.71 -5.51
N GLY A 148 12.95 14.96 -6.77
CA GLY A 148 13.84 14.10 -7.55
C GLY A 148 13.19 12.82 -8.11
N MET A 149 11.93 12.53 -7.79
CA MET A 149 11.19 11.39 -8.33
C MET A 149 9.80 11.83 -8.82
N PRO A 150 9.30 11.29 -9.93
CA PRO A 150 7.92 11.52 -10.37
C PRO A 150 6.95 10.67 -9.52
N LEU A 151 6.87 10.96 -8.24
CA LEU A 151 6.07 10.25 -7.24
C LEU A 151 5.28 11.27 -6.42
N MET A 152 3.97 11.07 -6.33
CA MET A 152 3.04 11.98 -5.67
C MET A 152 2.13 11.24 -4.69
N VAL A 153 1.77 11.88 -3.57
CA VAL A 153 0.73 11.43 -2.66
C VAL A 153 -0.61 11.97 -3.13
N ILE A 154 -1.52 11.10 -3.53
CA ILE A 154 -2.82 11.46 -4.12
C ILE A 154 -4.03 11.04 -3.28
N GLY A 155 -3.84 10.45 -2.13
CA GLY A 155 -4.91 10.04 -1.20
C GLY A 155 -4.37 9.51 0.12
N PRO A 156 -5.29 9.32 1.07
CA PRO A 156 -6.68 9.76 1.10
C PRO A 156 -6.82 11.27 1.38
N ARG A 157 -8.00 11.85 1.11
CA ARG A 157 -8.34 13.22 1.54
C ARG A 157 -8.25 13.34 3.05
N SER A 158 -7.86 14.52 3.56
CA SER A 158 -7.61 14.75 4.99
C SER A 158 -8.77 14.35 5.89
N LYS A 159 -10.03 14.57 5.45
CA LYS A 159 -11.22 14.19 6.22
C LYS A 159 -11.30 12.67 6.44
N PHE A 160 -11.10 11.87 5.41
CA PHE A 160 -11.09 10.40 5.53
C PHE A 160 -10.02 9.92 6.51
N PHE A 161 -8.85 10.54 6.44
CA PHE A 161 -7.77 10.19 7.34
C PHE A 161 -8.07 10.57 8.79
N GLN A 162 -8.66 11.74 9.05
CA GLN A 162 -9.06 12.17 10.39
C GLN A 162 -10.10 11.23 10.99
N ASP A 163 -11.14 10.89 10.22
CA ASP A 163 -12.19 9.96 10.65
C ASP A 163 -11.61 8.57 10.96
N ALA A 164 -10.70 8.08 10.12
CA ALA A 164 -10.01 6.81 10.34
C ALA A 164 -9.15 6.82 11.60
N CYS A 165 -8.38 7.90 11.84
CA CYS A 165 -7.57 8.05 13.05
C CYS A 165 -8.41 8.04 14.32
N PHE A 166 -9.56 8.69 14.30
CA PHE A 166 -10.49 8.70 15.42
C PHE A 166 -11.03 7.28 15.70
N GLN A 167 -11.45 6.57 14.66
CA GLN A 167 -11.92 5.20 14.80
C GLN A 167 -10.82 4.25 15.31
N MET A 168 -9.59 4.38 14.80
CA MET A 168 -8.45 3.61 15.31
C MET A 168 -8.21 3.83 16.81
N ALA A 169 -8.34 5.06 17.28
CA ALA A 169 -8.12 5.37 18.68
C ALA A 169 -9.24 4.85 19.62
N ILE A 170 -10.49 4.85 19.14
CA ILE A 170 -11.64 4.37 19.94
C ILE A 170 -11.69 2.85 19.96
N ASN A 171 -11.47 2.21 18.79
CA ASN A 171 -11.67 0.77 18.60
C ASN A 171 -10.35 -0.01 18.67
N PHE A 172 -9.32 0.54 19.29
CA PHE A 172 -7.98 -0.09 19.31
C PHE A 172 -8.01 -1.56 19.79
N ALA A 173 -8.90 -1.91 20.69
CA ALA A 173 -9.05 -3.29 21.19
C ALA A 173 -9.70 -4.23 20.16
N GLU A 174 -10.43 -3.70 19.18
CA GLU A 174 -11.13 -4.46 18.13
C GLU A 174 -10.34 -4.56 16.83
N LEU A 175 -9.28 -3.76 16.68
CA LEU A 175 -8.41 -3.77 15.49
C LEU A 175 -7.46 -4.98 15.43
N VAL A 176 -7.52 -5.85 16.42
CA VAL A 176 -6.72 -7.07 16.45
C VAL A 176 -7.41 -8.13 15.60
N ASP A 177 -6.90 -8.31 14.38
CA ASP A 177 -7.23 -9.36 13.42
C ASP A 177 -8.70 -9.39 12.94
N GLU A 178 -9.03 -8.63 11.91
CA GLU A 178 -10.13 -9.00 11.01
C GLU A 178 -9.81 -10.35 10.39
N VAL A 179 -10.29 -11.40 11.02
CA VAL A 179 -10.31 -12.74 10.43
C VAL A 179 -11.49 -12.76 9.46
N ASP A 180 -11.26 -12.30 8.23
CA ASP A 180 -12.18 -12.57 7.14
C ASP A 180 -12.27 -14.09 6.92
N ALA A 181 -13.22 -14.71 7.57
CA ALA A 181 -13.59 -16.10 7.32
C ALA A 181 -14.41 -16.16 6.01
N GLU A 182 -13.75 -15.95 4.88
CA GLU A 182 -14.38 -16.20 3.58
C GLU A 182 -14.37 -17.72 3.31
N ASN A 183 -15.54 -18.33 3.42
CA ASN A 183 -15.76 -19.70 2.93
C ASN A 183 -15.77 -19.68 1.40
N TYR A 184 -14.68 -20.15 0.80
CA TYR A 184 -14.63 -20.39 -0.64
C TYR A 184 -15.12 -21.80 -0.97
N ALA A 185 -16.13 -21.90 -1.82
CA ALA A 185 -16.38 -23.09 -2.60
C ALA A 185 -15.27 -23.22 -3.65
N GLU A 186 -14.49 -24.30 -3.59
CA GLU A 186 -13.21 -24.46 -4.32
C GLU A 186 -13.32 -24.60 -5.84
N HIS A 187 -14.52 -24.68 -6.47
CA HIS A 187 -14.64 -25.31 -7.79
C HIS A 187 -15.38 -24.56 -8.90
N GLU A 188 -16.08 -23.45 -8.64
CA GLU A 188 -16.78 -22.74 -9.70
C GLU A 188 -16.42 -21.26 -9.77
N LEU A 189 -16.23 -20.77 -11.00
CA LEU A 189 -16.15 -19.32 -11.24
C LEU A 189 -17.56 -18.76 -10.97
N PRO A 190 -17.66 -17.64 -10.21
CA PRO A 190 -18.96 -17.02 -10.02
C PRO A 190 -19.54 -16.59 -11.37
N THR A 191 -20.86 -16.68 -11.52
CA THR A 191 -21.54 -16.01 -12.62
C THR A 191 -21.24 -14.51 -12.54
N GLU A 192 -21.46 -13.78 -13.64
CA GLU A 192 -21.24 -12.34 -13.64
C GLU A 192 -22.08 -11.61 -12.59
N GLU A 193 -23.36 -12.01 -12.45
CA GLU A 193 -24.29 -11.44 -11.47
C GLU A 193 -23.84 -11.73 -10.03
N GLU A 194 -23.40 -12.95 -9.73
CA GLU A 194 -22.86 -13.31 -8.42
C GLU A 194 -21.58 -12.55 -8.11
N ALA A 195 -20.65 -12.48 -9.07
CA ALA A 195 -19.43 -11.72 -8.91
C ALA A 195 -19.70 -10.24 -8.68
N GLN A 196 -20.63 -9.64 -9.40
CA GLN A 196 -21.03 -8.25 -9.22
C GLN A 196 -21.68 -8.03 -7.85
N SER A 197 -22.59 -8.91 -7.44
CA SER A 197 -23.21 -8.84 -6.11
C SER A 197 -22.16 -8.86 -4.99
N VAL A 198 -21.14 -9.73 -5.12
CA VAL A 198 -20.04 -9.84 -4.15
C VAL A 198 -19.19 -8.56 -4.11
N MET A 199 -18.93 -7.94 -5.27
CA MET A 199 -18.09 -6.73 -5.37
C MET A 199 -18.81 -5.48 -4.87
N ASP A 200 -20.12 -5.39 -5.09
CA ASP A 200 -20.91 -4.19 -4.79
C ASP A 200 -21.63 -4.29 -3.44
N GLU A 201 -21.45 -5.39 -2.71
CA GLU A 201 -21.92 -5.51 -1.34
C GLU A 201 -21.27 -4.45 -0.45
N VAL A 202 -22.10 -3.62 0.20
CA VAL A 202 -21.62 -2.59 1.13
C VAL A 202 -21.05 -3.26 2.38
N LYS A 203 -19.79 -3.09 2.63
CA LYS A 203 -19.09 -3.64 3.80
C LYS A 203 -18.41 -2.56 4.60
N GLU A 204 -18.35 -2.77 5.90
CA GLU A 204 -17.58 -1.91 6.79
C GLU A 204 -16.08 -2.21 6.56
N GLU A 205 -15.34 -1.18 6.20
CA GLU A 205 -13.90 -1.26 5.96
C GLU A 205 -13.14 -0.86 7.21
N SER A 206 -11.99 -1.52 7.47
CA SER A 206 -11.20 -1.22 8.65
C SER A 206 -10.71 0.24 8.66
N PRO A 207 -10.62 0.86 9.82
CA PRO A 207 -10.09 2.22 9.93
C PRO A 207 -8.65 2.34 9.44
N THR A 208 -7.83 1.28 9.61
CA THR A 208 -6.45 1.25 9.13
C THR A 208 -6.40 1.29 7.61
N ASN A 209 -7.23 0.48 6.91
CA ASN A 209 -7.34 0.48 5.46
C ASN A 209 -7.82 1.84 4.92
N LYS A 210 -8.83 2.45 5.57
CA LYS A 210 -9.29 3.80 5.21
C LYS A 210 -8.19 4.85 5.31
N SER A 211 -7.20 4.65 6.18
CA SER A 211 -6.05 5.57 6.35
C SER A 211 -4.94 5.38 5.32
N SER A 212 -5.01 4.33 4.50
CA SER A 212 -3.95 3.92 3.59
C SER A 212 -3.58 5.02 2.59
N LEU A 213 -2.28 5.34 2.51
CA LEU A 213 -1.76 6.28 1.51
C LEU A 213 -1.96 5.71 0.11
N ILE A 214 -2.38 6.58 -0.80
CA ILE A 214 -2.45 6.28 -2.23
C ILE A 214 -1.36 7.10 -2.91
N LEU A 215 -0.48 6.42 -3.64
CA LEU A 215 0.64 7.03 -4.33
C LEU A 215 0.49 6.86 -5.84
N LEU A 216 0.87 7.90 -6.59
CA LEU A 216 0.97 7.87 -8.03
C LEU A 216 2.44 8.03 -8.43
N PHE A 217 3.00 6.99 -9.04
CA PHE A 217 4.30 7.06 -9.70
C PHE A 217 4.09 7.23 -11.20
N HIS A 218 4.58 8.34 -11.79
CA HIS A 218 4.25 8.73 -13.17
C HIS A 218 5.49 9.00 -14.03
N PRO A 219 6.41 8.04 -14.19
CA PRO A 219 7.61 8.24 -14.99
C PRO A 219 7.30 8.22 -16.49
N ASN A 220 7.82 9.20 -17.23
CA ASN A 220 7.86 9.19 -18.69
C ASN A 220 6.54 8.82 -19.40
N GLY A 221 5.40 9.33 -18.90
CA GLY A 221 4.09 9.13 -19.50
C GLY A 221 3.43 7.76 -19.21
N ARG A 222 4.00 6.98 -18.31
CA ARG A 222 3.38 5.76 -17.77
C ARG A 222 3.05 5.96 -16.29
N ASN A 223 1.83 5.62 -15.92
CA ASN A 223 1.35 5.83 -14.55
C ASN A 223 1.18 4.50 -13.82
N PHE A 224 1.55 4.50 -12.55
CA PHE A 224 1.42 3.37 -11.63
C PHE A 224 0.69 3.86 -10.38
N LEU A 225 -0.47 3.27 -10.13
CA LEU A 225 -1.26 3.54 -8.93
C LEU A 225 -0.92 2.51 -7.85
N LEU A 226 -0.35 2.99 -6.75
CA LEU A 226 -0.01 2.19 -5.58
C LEU A 226 -1.01 2.49 -4.48
N ALA A 227 -1.95 1.59 -4.29
CA ALA A 227 -3.13 1.85 -3.49
C ALA A 227 -3.00 1.42 -2.02
N GLY A 228 -1.89 0.75 -1.63
CA GLY A 228 -1.82 0.10 -0.31
C GLY A 228 -3.04 -0.79 -0.10
N ASP A 229 -3.76 -0.57 1.00
CA ASP A 229 -5.04 -1.22 1.31
C ASP A 229 -6.22 -0.25 1.28
N ALA A 230 -6.10 0.80 0.47
CA ALA A 230 -7.11 1.84 0.32
C ALA A 230 -8.49 1.28 -0.01
N CYS A 231 -9.51 1.90 0.56
CA CYS A 231 -10.90 1.54 0.35
C CYS A 231 -11.47 2.12 -0.96
N SER A 232 -12.60 1.56 -1.41
CA SER A 232 -13.29 2.00 -2.62
C SER A 232 -13.60 3.49 -2.60
N ALA A 233 -14.04 4.03 -1.46
CA ALA A 233 -14.38 5.45 -1.32
C ALA A 233 -13.15 6.36 -1.51
N THR A 234 -12.01 6.01 -0.90
CA THR A 234 -10.78 6.80 -1.05
C THR A 234 -10.18 6.69 -2.45
N LEU A 235 -10.32 5.53 -3.11
CA LEU A 235 -9.93 5.37 -4.50
C LEU A 235 -10.82 6.19 -5.45
N LYS A 236 -12.13 6.24 -5.21
CA LYS A 236 -13.06 7.07 -5.97
C LYS A 236 -12.68 8.54 -5.86
N ASP A 237 -12.47 9.03 -4.65
CA ASP A 237 -11.99 10.40 -4.40
C ASP A 237 -10.70 10.70 -5.16
N ALA A 238 -9.72 9.77 -5.14
CA ALA A 238 -8.47 9.97 -5.86
C ALA A 238 -8.68 10.08 -7.37
N VAL A 239 -9.55 9.24 -7.97
CA VAL A 239 -9.87 9.35 -9.41
C VAL A 239 -10.58 10.66 -9.75
N GLU A 240 -11.50 11.12 -8.89
CA GLU A 240 -12.18 12.39 -9.06
C GLU A 240 -11.23 13.59 -8.99
N ASP A 241 -10.23 13.55 -8.08
CA ASP A 241 -9.24 14.61 -7.92
C ASP A 241 -8.18 14.62 -9.03
N TYR A 242 -7.85 13.43 -9.60
CA TYR A 242 -6.82 13.26 -10.62
C TYR A 242 -7.33 12.52 -11.87
N PRO A 243 -8.41 12.97 -12.53
CA PRO A 243 -9.09 12.24 -13.59
C PRO A 243 -8.25 12.06 -14.85
N GLN A 244 -7.21 12.88 -15.04
CA GLN A 244 -6.32 12.79 -16.22
C GLN A 244 -5.12 11.86 -15.98
N ASN A 245 -4.84 11.50 -14.74
CA ASN A 245 -3.61 10.80 -14.37
C ASN A 245 -3.85 9.35 -13.93
N ILE A 246 -5.00 9.04 -13.32
CA ILE A 246 -5.25 7.73 -12.73
C ILE A 246 -5.85 6.73 -13.73
N PRO A 247 -6.88 7.05 -14.52
CA PRO A 247 -7.44 6.09 -15.46
C PRO A 247 -6.39 5.58 -16.44
N GLY A 248 -6.34 4.26 -16.63
CA GLY A 248 -5.35 3.61 -17.49
C GLY A 248 -4.00 3.33 -16.83
N SER A 249 -3.81 3.67 -15.56
CA SER A 249 -2.60 3.34 -14.80
C SER A 249 -2.40 1.83 -14.63
N ALA A 250 -1.15 1.39 -14.46
CA ALA A 250 -0.89 0.07 -13.92
C ALA A 250 -1.24 0.08 -12.41
N LEU A 251 -2.09 -0.84 -11.98
CA LEU A 251 -2.64 -0.87 -10.63
C LEU A 251 -1.94 -1.90 -9.77
N LYS A 252 -1.36 -1.49 -8.62
CA LYS A 252 -1.17 -2.40 -7.49
C LYS A 252 -2.53 -2.53 -6.81
N VAL A 253 -3.13 -3.71 -6.92
CA VAL A 253 -4.48 -3.98 -6.40
C VAL A 253 -4.49 -3.82 -4.89
N PRO A 254 -5.45 -3.06 -4.30
CA PRO A 254 -5.49 -2.84 -2.87
C PRO A 254 -5.77 -4.13 -2.10
N HIS A 255 -5.29 -4.18 -0.86
CA HIS A 255 -5.58 -5.22 0.14
C HIS A 255 -5.53 -6.65 -0.43
N HIS A 256 -4.41 -6.97 -1.09
CA HIS A 256 -4.13 -8.29 -1.67
C HIS A 256 -5.22 -8.86 -2.60
N GLY A 257 -6.09 -7.98 -3.13
CA GLY A 257 -7.24 -8.37 -3.95
C GLY A 257 -8.46 -8.78 -3.13
N SER A 258 -8.64 -8.20 -1.94
CA SER A 258 -9.87 -8.32 -1.16
C SER A 258 -11.08 -7.72 -1.90
N LYS A 259 -12.24 -8.35 -1.77
CA LYS A 259 -13.51 -7.87 -2.33
C LYS A 259 -14.03 -6.61 -1.62
N HIS A 260 -13.54 -6.33 -0.42
CA HIS A 260 -13.99 -5.19 0.39
C HIS A 260 -13.44 -3.85 -0.10
N ASN A 261 -12.32 -3.85 -0.85
CA ASN A 261 -11.55 -2.65 -1.19
C ASN A 261 -11.78 -2.16 -2.62
N LEU A 262 -12.52 -2.90 -3.45
CA LEU A 262 -12.84 -2.52 -4.82
C LEU A 262 -14.31 -2.81 -5.12
N THR A 263 -15.02 -1.84 -5.72
CA THR A 263 -16.33 -2.03 -6.34
C THR A 263 -16.20 -2.09 -7.85
N THR A 264 -17.24 -2.60 -8.53
CA THR A 264 -17.29 -2.57 -10.00
C THR A 264 -17.25 -1.14 -10.53
N GLU A 265 -17.89 -0.18 -9.83
CA GLU A 265 -17.83 1.26 -10.16
C GLU A 265 -16.39 1.76 -10.18
N VAL A 266 -15.62 1.50 -9.12
CA VAL A 266 -14.23 1.97 -9.00
C VAL A 266 -13.35 1.32 -10.06
N ILE A 267 -13.49 0.03 -10.34
CA ILE A 267 -12.75 -0.64 -11.43
C ILE A 267 -13.04 0.01 -12.78
N ASN A 268 -14.34 0.31 -13.06
CA ASN A 268 -14.74 1.00 -14.28
C ASN A 268 -14.20 2.43 -14.39
N MET A 269 -14.00 3.13 -13.28
CA MET A 269 -13.36 4.45 -13.25
C MET A 269 -11.85 4.34 -13.49
N LEU A 270 -11.20 3.39 -12.85
CA LEU A 270 -9.75 3.17 -12.94
C LEU A 270 -9.33 2.69 -14.33
N LYS A 271 -10.08 1.78 -14.96
CA LYS A 271 -9.76 1.14 -16.27
C LYS A 271 -8.28 0.77 -16.36
N PRO A 272 -7.75 -0.04 -15.43
CA PRO A 272 -6.32 -0.24 -15.33
C PRO A 272 -5.74 -0.87 -16.60
N SER A 273 -4.52 -0.45 -16.98
CA SER A 273 -3.80 -1.03 -18.12
C SER A 273 -3.18 -2.40 -17.79
N SER A 274 -2.89 -2.64 -16.54
CA SER A 274 -2.48 -3.91 -15.95
C SER A 274 -2.76 -3.87 -14.45
N ALA A 275 -2.94 -5.03 -13.82
CA ALA A 275 -3.16 -5.14 -12.39
C ALA A 275 -2.19 -6.16 -11.77
N VAL A 276 -1.62 -5.83 -10.60
CA VAL A 276 -0.75 -6.73 -9.84
C VAL A 276 -1.33 -6.93 -8.45
N ILE A 277 -1.50 -8.18 -8.08
CA ILE A 277 -1.95 -8.61 -6.77
C ILE A 277 -0.75 -9.17 -6.00
N SER A 278 -0.41 -8.56 -4.88
CA SER A 278 0.56 -9.06 -3.93
C SER A 278 -0.15 -9.97 -2.94
N ALA A 279 -0.08 -11.28 -3.12
CA ALA A 279 -0.75 -12.25 -2.26
C ALA A 279 -0.05 -13.61 -2.32
N LYS A 280 -0.22 -14.42 -1.28
CA LYS A 280 0.27 -15.80 -1.21
C LYS A 280 -0.47 -16.73 -2.18
N GLY A 281 -1.68 -16.36 -2.60
CA GLY A 281 -2.57 -17.24 -3.36
C GLY A 281 -3.25 -18.28 -2.46
N SER A 282 -3.64 -17.86 -1.27
CA SER A 282 -4.41 -18.66 -0.31
C SER A 282 -5.90 -18.69 -0.67
N LYS A 283 -6.69 -19.41 0.15
CA LYS A 283 -8.16 -19.39 0.02
C LYS A 283 -8.77 -18.00 0.27
N LYS A 284 -8.05 -17.12 0.95
CA LYS A 284 -8.51 -15.79 1.36
C LYS A 284 -8.28 -14.72 0.25
N HIS A 285 -7.09 -14.68 -0.32
CA HIS A 285 -6.69 -13.67 -1.30
C HIS A 285 -5.91 -14.29 -2.47
N PRO A 286 -6.14 -13.80 -3.71
CA PRO A 286 -7.13 -12.80 -4.12
C PRO A 286 -8.55 -13.37 -4.21
N ASN A 287 -9.57 -12.51 -4.01
CA ASN A 287 -10.96 -12.86 -4.27
C ASN A 287 -11.20 -13.06 -5.78
N ARG A 288 -11.95 -14.12 -6.13
CA ARG A 288 -12.20 -14.48 -7.53
C ARG A 288 -13.00 -13.42 -8.28
N ALA A 289 -13.97 -12.77 -7.62
CA ALA A 289 -14.74 -11.71 -8.23
C ALA A 289 -13.85 -10.51 -8.61
N VAL A 290 -12.90 -10.13 -7.75
CA VAL A 290 -11.91 -9.06 -8.04
C VAL A 290 -11.09 -9.42 -9.28
N VAL A 291 -10.55 -10.65 -9.34
CA VAL A 291 -9.78 -11.13 -10.51
C VAL A 291 -10.64 -11.13 -11.77
N HIS A 292 -11.90 -11.60 -11.66
CA HIS A 292 -12.84 -11.65 -12.78
C HIS A 292 -13.08 -10.26 -13.37
N PHE A 293 -13.45 -9.27 -12.54
CA PHE A 293 -13.73 -7.92 -13.03
C PHE A 293 -12.49 -7.21 -13.54
N LEU A 294 -11.37 -7.31 -12.88
CA LEU A 294 -10.11 -6.74 -13.35
C LEU A 294 -9.68 -7.34 -14.70
N SER A 295 -9.88 -8.65 -14.90
CA SER A 295 -9.49 -9.33 -16.14
C SER A 295 -10.31 -8.91 -17.36
N LYS A 296 -11.44 -8.24 -17.18
CA LYS A 296 -12.22 -7.63 -18.28
C LYS A 296 -11.54 -6.37 -18.84
N HIS A 297 -10.75 -5.70 -18.03
CA HIS A 297 -10.06 -4.46 -18.41
C HIS A 297 -8.61 -4.69 -18.81
N CYS A 298 -7.91 -5.62 -18.14
CA CYS A 298 -6.48 -5.78 -18.32
C CYS A 298 -5.97 -7.17 -17.94
N ASN A 299 -4.67 -7.42 -18.19
CA ASN A 299 -4.00 -8.58 -17.63
C ASN A 299 -3.81 -8.42 -16.12
N VAL A 300 -4.20 -9.43 -15.36
CA VAL A 300 -4.04 -9.52 -13.91
C VAL A 300 -2.90 -10.48 -13.59
N TYR A 301 -1.94 -10.00 -12.82
CA TYR A 301 -0.77 -10.76 -12.38
C TYR A 301 -0.83 -10.96 -10.86
N SER A 302 -0.18 -12.01 -10.36
CA SER A 302 -0.04 -12.22 -8.92
C SER A 302 1.38 -12.59 -8.57
N THR A 303 1.90 -12.04 -7.47
CA THR A 303 3.22 -12.39 -6.96
C THR A 303 3.33 -13.85 -6.56
N SER A 304 2.22 -14.52 -6.18
CA SER A 304 2.22 -15.96 -5.88
C SER A 304 2.48 -16.84 -7.11
N LYS A 305 2.08 -16.39 -8.30
CA LYS A 305 2.23 -17.16 -9.56
C LYS A 305 3.46 -16.75 -10.34
N SER A 306 3.77 -15.44 -10.35
CA SER A 306 4.83 -14.86 -11.19
C SER A 306 6.12 -14.61 -10.40
N GLY A 307 6.11 -14.77 -9.08
CA GLY A 307 7.21 -14.31 -8.25
C GLY A 307 7.23 -12.78 -8.13
N THR A 308 8.37 -12.21 -7.83
CA THR A 308 8.58 -10.75 -7.84
C THR A 308 8.42 -10.19 -9.24
N LEU A 309 7.67 -9.10 -9.38
CA LEU A 309 7.33 -8.46 -10.65
C LEU A 309 8.02 -7.11 -10.75
N THR A 310 8.68 -6.85 -11.88
CA THR A 310 9.35 -5.57 -12.14
C THR A 310 8.84 -4.93 -13.42
N TYR A 311 8.42 -3.67 -13.32
CA TYR A 311 8.19 -2.77 -14.44
C TYR A 311 9.42 -1.88 -14.62
N GLN A 312 9.87 -1.70 -15.86
CA GLN A 312 11.06 -0.89 -16.14
C GLN A 312 10.93 -0.12 -17.44
N SER A 313 11.77 0.87 -17.62
CA SER A 313 11.82 1.69 -18.83
C SER A 313 12.39 0.98 -20.07
N ALA A 314 13.10 -0.13 -19.89
CA ALA A 314 13.56 -1.03 -20.94
C ALA A 314 12.61 -2.23 -21.09
N PRO A 315 12.64 -2.97 -22.21
CA PRO A 315 11.81 -4.16 -22.40
C PRO A 315 12.05 -5.19 -21.29
N VAL A 316 10.96 -5.76 -20.76
CA VAL A 316 11.00 -6.80 -19.72
C VAL A 316 11.56 -8.08 -20.32
N THR A 317 12.60 -8.64 -19.75
CA THR A 317 13.24 -9.88 -20.20
C THR A 317 12.51 -11.16 -19.77
N HIS A 318 11.59 -11.06 -18.79
CA HIS A 318 10.83 -12.20 -18.30
C HIS A 318 9.33 -11.86 -18.31
N PRO A 319 8.53 -12.51 -19.17
CA PRO A 319 7.08 -12.30 -19.17
C PRO A 319 6.45 -12.88 -17.91
N ALA A 320 5.70 -12.05 -17.18
CA ALA A 320 4.88 -12.50 -16.09
C ALA A 320 3.71 -13.36 -16.61
N ILE A 321 3.31 -14.36 -15.83
CA ILE A 321 2.16 -15.21 -16.16
C ILE A 321 0.89 -14.52 -15.67
N ALA A 322 0.04 -14.10 -16.60
CA ALA A 322 -1.26 -13.53 -16.27
C ALA A 322 -2.17 -14.60 -15.60
N LEU A 323 -2.92 -14.15 -14.62
CA LEU A 323 -4.01 -14.95 -14.07
C LEU A 323 -5.11 -15.01 -15.13
N ARG A 324 -5.32 -16.18 -15.73
CA ARG A 324 -6.43 -16.40 -16.64
C ARG A 324 -7.57 -17.07 -15.86
N ASN A 325 -8.79 -16.59 -16.11
CA ASN A 325 -9.94 -17.39 -15.76
C ASN A 325 -9.80 -18.73 -16.54
N LYS A 326 -9.70 -19.84 -15.83
CA LYS A 326 -9.83 -21.14 -16.49
C LYS A 326 -11.26 -21.19 -17.06
N GLN A 327 -11.35 -21.17 -18.39
CA GLN A 327 -12.60 -21.52 -19.08
C GLN A 327 -13.00 -22.95 -18.76
#